data_29035c42ad3510c15350244991d22360
#
_entry.id   29035c42ad3510c15350244991d22360
#
_cell.length_a   1.000
_cell.length_b   1.000
_cell.length_c   1.000
_cell.angle_alpha   90.00
_cell.angle_beta   90.00
_cell.angle_gamma   90.00
#
_symmetry.space_group_name_H-M   'P 1'
#
loop_
_entity.id
_entity.type
_entity.pdbx_description
1 polymer ?
#
loop_
_entity_poly.entity_id
_entity_poly.type
_entity_poly.pdbx_seq_one_letter_code
_entity_poly.pdbx_strand_id
1 'polypeptide(L)'
;GQGASCGKGMRGQKSRSGSGTRPGFEGGQQPLYRRVPKLKHFTVINPKHYTVVNVSKLASLPAGAEVTLTSLLAANIITSDDGPLKILGDGEIGVALTVKAAAFTASARQKIEAAGGSCEAIAR
;
A
#
# COMPACT_ATOMS: atom_id res chain seq x y z
N GLY A 1 -40.36 -3.45 16.79
CA GLY A 1 -41.74 -3.80 16.95
C GLY A 1 -42.43 -4.34 15.72
N GLN A 2 -43.23 -5.36 15.94
CA GLN A 2 -44.06 -6.02 14.91
C GLN A 2 -45.52 -5.50 14.94
N GLY A 3 -45.73 -4.26 15.43
CA GLY A 3 -47.02 -3.62 15.50
C GLY A 3 -47.56 -3.16 14.14
N ALA A 4 -48.52 -2.25 14.15
CA ALA A 4 -49.28 -1.82 12.96
C ALA A 4 -48.43 -1.45 11.72
N SER A 5 -47.23 -0.86 11.91
CA SER A 5 -46.36 -0.46 10.82
C SER A 5 -45.12 -1.36 10.68
N CYS A 6 -44.85 -2.29 11.59
CA CYS A 6 -43.68 -3.16 11.62
C CYS A 6 -42.34 -2.41 11.40
N GLY A 7 -42.20 -1.18 11.90
CA GLY A 7 -41.04 -0.34 11.72
C GLY A 7 -40.88 0.27 10.33
N LYS A 8 -41.84 0.08 9.41
CA LYS A 8 -41.75 0.60 8.02
C LYS A 8 -42.27 2.01 7.84
N GLY A 9 -42.78 2.64 8.90
CA GLY A 9 -43.38 3.98 8.86
C GLY A 9 -44.70 4.03 8.12
N MET A 10 -45.02 5.17 7.50
CA MET A 10 -46.29 5.37 6.79
C MET A 10 -46.25 4.75 5.38
N ARG A 11 -47.00 5.22 4.44
CA ARG A 11 -47.30 4.60 3.13
C ARG A 11 -46.25 4.85 2.04
N GLY A 12 -44.96 4.98 2.40
CA GLY A 12 -43.90 5.15 1.42
C GLY A 12 -43.65 3.91 0.55
N GLN A 13 -42.88 4.09 -0.50
CA GLN A 13 -42.53 3.02 -1.44
C GLN A 13 -41.92 1.79 -0.74
N LYS A 14 -41.04 2.04 0.24
CA LYS A 14 -40.37 0.96 1.00
C LYS A 14 -41.27 0.23 2.00
N SER A 15 -42.49 0.74 2.27
CA SER A 15 -43.46 0.10 3.15
C SER A 15 -44.43 -0.85 2.40
N ARG A 16 -44.37 -0.91 1.08
CA ARG A 16 -45.19 -1.79 0.25
C ARG A 16 -44.55 -3.16 0.13
N SER A 17 -45.32 -4.13 -0.36
CA SER A 17 -44.83 -5.47 -0.70
C SER A 17 -43.91 -5.39 -1.92
N GLY A 18 -42.91 -6.26 -1.97
CA GLY A 18 -41.97 -6.35 -3.05
C GLY A 18 -40.61 -5.73 -2.73
N SER A 19 -39.73 -5.72 -3.72
CA SER A 19 -38.38 -5.18 -3.59
C SER A 19 -38.37 -3.65 -3.66
N GLY A 20 -37.50 -3.03 -2.88
CA GLY A 20 -37.24 -1.61 -2.96
C GLY A 20 -36.45 -1.21 -4.25
N THR A 21 -36.12 0.05 -4.34
CA THR A 21 -35.24 0.54 -5.41
C THR A 21 -33.85 -0.10 -5.33
N ARG A 22 -33.26 -0.38 -6.49
CA ARG A 22 -31.88 -0.91 -6.58
C ARG A 22 -30.87 0.08 -5.94
N PRO A 23 -29.77 -0.41 -5.39
CA PRO A 23 -28.68 0.46 -4.87
C PRO A 23 -28.18 1.44 -5.94
N GLY A 24 -27.97 2.69 -5.52
CA GLY A 24 -27.49 3.75 -6.42
C GLY A 24 -28.51 4.33 -7.37
N PHE A 25 -29.81 3.99 -7.24
CA PHE A 25 -30.89 4.62 -8.02
C PHE A 25 -31.15 6.02 -7.49
N GLU A 26 -31.20 7.02 -8.39
CA GLU A 26 -31.35 8.45 -8.07
C GLU A 26 -32.64 9.05 -8.63
N GLY A 27 -33.76 8.32 -8.59
CA GLY A 27 -35.07 8.83 -8.98
C GLY A 27 -35.23 9.17 -10.48
N GLY A 28 -34.45 8.55 -11.34
CA GLY A 28 -34.43 8.81 -12.79
C GLY A 28 -33.28 9.69 -13.25
N GLN A 29 -32.60 10.39 -12.34
CA GLN A 29 -31.33 11.04 -12.62
C GLN A 29 -30.25 10.00 -12.95
N GLN A 30 -29.31 10.33 -13.84
CA GLN A 30 -28.22 9.43 -14.17
C GLN A 30 -27.38 9.13 -12.92
N PRO A 31 -27.26 7.86 -12.50
CA PRO A 31 -26.54 7.47 -11.28
C PRO A 31 -25.09 7.95 -11.28
N LEU A 32 -24.54 8.22 -10.09
CA LEU A 32 -23.18 8.71 -9.93
C LEU A 32 -22.15 7.85 -10.66
N TYR A 33 -22.25 6.53 -10.57
CA TYR A 33 -21.32 5.59 -11.23
C TYR A 33 -21.33 5.71 -12.77
N ARG A 34 -22.36 6.31 -13.38
CA ARG A 34 -22.41 6.60 -14.80
C ARG A 34 -21.89 8.01 -15.15
N ARG A 35 -21.91 8.94 -14.19
CA ARG A 35 -21.46 10.32 -14.40
C ARG A 35 -19.96 10.48 -14.22
N VAL A 36 -19.32 9.65 -13.38
CA VAL A 36 -17.87 9.70 -13.16
C VAL A 36 -17.11 9.18 -14.39
N PRO A 37 -15.94 9.76 -14.70
CA PRO A 37 -15.08 9.28 -15.77
C PRO A 37 -14.68 7.83 -15.57
N LYS A 38 -14.73 7.04 -16.64
CA LYS A 38 -14.23 5.65 -16.61
C LYS A 38 -12.72 5.68 -16.74
N LEU A 39 -12.02 5.10 -15.76
CA LEU A 39 -10.59 4.92 -15.83
C LEU A 39 -10.27 3.83 -16.85
N LYS A 40 -9.57 4.21 -17.93
CA LYS A 40 -9.05 3.27 -18.93
C LYS A 40 -7.68 2.80 -18.48
N HIS A 41 -7.58 1.56 -18.08
CA HIS A 41 -6.31 0.93 -17.72
C HIS A 41 -6.38 -0.56 -18.02
N PHE A 42 -5.22 -1.13 -18.25
CA PHE A 42 -5.09 -2.58 -18.35
C PHE A 42 -4.79 -3.14 -16.96
N THR A 43 -5.47 -4.20 -16.57
CA THR A 43 -5.17 -4.91 -15.34
C THR A 43 -3.84 -5.63 -15.49
N VAL A 44 -2.88 -5.33 -14.63
CA VAL A 44 -1.61 -6.06 -14.57
C VAL A 44 -1.89 -7.44 -13.96
N ILE A 45 -1.60 -8.50 -14.71
CA ILE A 45 -1.92 -9.88 -14.32
C ILE A 45 -1.08 -10.30 -13.10
N ASN A 46 0.21 -9.97 -13.07
CA ASN A 46 1.12 -10.30 -11.98
C ASN A 46 1.85 -9.03 -11.50
N PRO A 47 1.21 -8.15 -10.72
CA PRO A 47 1.86 -6.97 -10.19
C PRO A 47 2.96 -7.38 -9.21
N LYS A 48 4.15 -6.77 -9.37
CA LYS A 48 5.25 -6.97 -8.41
C LYS A 48 5.03 -6.04 -7.23
N HIS A 49 4.80 -6.60 -6.07
CA HIS A 49 4.75 -5.88 -4.81
C HIS A 49 6.12 -5.94 -4.15
N TYR A 50 6.53 -4.85 -3.53
CA TYR A 50 7.79 -4.74 -2.81
C TYR A 50 7.54 -4.20 -1.42
N THR A 51 8.27 -4.71 -0.44
CA THR A 51 8.43 -4.05 0.85
C THR A 51 9.41 -2.90 0.67
N VAL A 52 8.91 -1.67 0.81
CA VAL A 52 9.66 -0.45 0.49
C VAL A 52 10.20 0.18 1.76
N VAL A 53 11.51 0.51 1.75
CA VAL A 53 12.17 1.20 2.87
C VAL A 53 13.00 2.36 2.33
N ASN A 54 12.91 3.51 2.98
CA ASN A 54 13.71 4.68 2.67
C ASN A 54 15.07 4.66 3.40
N VAL A 55 16.08 5.27 2.79
CA VAL A 55 17.43 5.38 3.35
C VAL A 55 17.41 6.06 4.73
N SER A 56 16.53 7.05 4.95
CA SER A 56 16.35 7.71 6.25
C SER A 56 16.06 6.76 7.41
N LYS A 57 15.28 5.70 7.17
CA LYS A 57 14.98 4.67 8.18
C LYS A 57 16.18 3.79 8.51
N LEU A 58 17.11 3.62 7.57
CA LEU A 58 18.33 2.85 7.79
C LEU A 58 19.36 3.60 8.64
N ALA A 59 19.27 4.92 8.69
CA ALA A 59 20.18 5.75 9.48
C ALA A 59 20.13 5.47 11.00
N SER A 60 19.07 4.83 11.50
CA SER A 60 18.94 4.43 12.90
C SER A 60 19.71 3.15 13.25
N LEU A 61 20.22 2.43 12.26
CA LEU A 61 20.96 1.19 12.47
C LEU A 61 22.43 1.45 12.84
N PRO A 62 23.07 0.54 13.59
CA PRO A 62 24.48 0.65 13.93
C PRO A 62 25.36 0.49 12.68
N ALA A 63 26.49 1.17 12.66
CA ALA A 63 27.46 1.06 11.57
C ALA A 63 27.95 -0.38 11.40
N GLY A 64 28.12 -0.82 10.15
CA GLY A 64 28.53 -2.18 9.81
C GLY A 64 27.42 -3.23 9.90
N ALA A 65 26.18 -2.84 10.20
CA ALA A 65 25.08 -3.79 10.26
C ALA A 65 24.72 -4.34 8.88
N GLU A 66 24.36 -5.62 8.85
CA GLU A 66 23.80 -6.27 7.68
C GLU A 66 22.28 -6.03 7.63
N VAL A 67 21.84 -5.33 6.58
CA VAL A 67 20.44 -4.99 6.35
C VAL A 67 19.79 -6.03 5.44
N THR A 68 18.94 -6.85 6.03
CA THR A 68 18.09 -7.82 5.33
C THR A 68 16.62 -7.59 5.70
N LEU A 69 15.69 -8.17 4.97
CA LEU A 69 14.26 -8.08 5.32
C LEU A 69 14.01 -8.55 6.76
N THR A 70 14.63 -9.67 7.16
CA THR A 70 14.49 -10.24 8.49
C THR A 70 15.07 -9.36 9.59
N SER A 71 16.24 -8.72 9.35
CA SER A 71 16.83 -7.80 10.33
C SER A 71 15.98 -6.54 10.53
N LEU A 72 15.34 -6.03 9.46
CA LEU A 72 14.46 -4.87 9.52
C LEU A 72 13.14 -5.17 10.26
N LEU A 73 12.59 -6.38 10.13
CA LEU A 73 11.44 -6.85 10.91
C LEU A 73 11.81 -7.00 12.39
N ALA A 74 12.95 -7.61 12.70
CA ALA A 74 13.43 -7.76 14.07
C ALA A 74 13.69 -6.40 14.77
N ALA A 75 14.16 -5.40 14.00
CA ALA A 75 14.36 -4.05 14.49
C ALA A 75 13.07 -3.19 14.54
N ASN A 76 11.91 -3.74 14.15
CA ASN A 76 10.63 -3.04 14.04
C ASN A 76 10.67 -1.78 13.15
N ILE A 77 11.58 -1.73 12.18
CA ILE A 77 11.65 -0.64 11.17
C ILE A 77 10.56 -0.81 10.12
N ILE A 78 10.19 -2.05 9.85
CA ILE A 78 9.05 -2.46 9.03
C ILE A 78 8.13 -3.39 9.82
N THR A 79 6.83 -3.33 9.53
CA THR A 79 5.80 -4.09 10.26
C THR A 79 5.20 -5.21 9.42
N SER A 80 5.34 -5.16 8.10
CA SER A 80 4.78 -6.17 7.19
C SER A 80 5.81 -6.61 6.16
N ASP A 81 5.66 -7.86 5.71
CA ASP A 81 6.39 -8.44 4.58
C ASP A 81 5.41 -8.60 3.41
N ASP A 82 5.32 -7.57 2.58
CA ASP A 82 4.46 -7.57 1.39
C ASP A 82 5.18 -8.11 0.15
N GLY A 83 6.46 -8.43 0.26
CA GLY A 83 7.29 -8.94 -0.83
C GLY A 83 8.77 -8.61 -0.70
N PRO A 84 9.55 -8.80 -1.77
CA PRO A 84 10.99 -8.56 -1.74
C PRO A 84 11.34 -7.11 -1.36
N LEU A 85 12.43 -6.94 -0.61
CA LEU A 85 12.89 -5.65 -0.12
C LEU A 85 13.35 -4.75 -1.26
N LYS A 86 12.88 -3.50 -1.25
CA LYS A 86 13.34 -2.43 -2.16
C LYS A 86 13.73 -1.19 -1.39
N ILE A 87 14.93 -0.69 -1.65
CA ILE A 87 15.45 0.52 -0.99
C ILE A 87 15.26 1.75 -1.87
N LEU A 88 14.66 2.78 -1.28
CA LEU A 88 14.44 4.09 -1.90
C LEU A 88 15.37 5.14 -1.31
N GLY A 89 15.75 6.11 -2.15
CA GLY A 89 16.76 7.11 -1.82
C GLY A 89 16.26 8.36 -1.09
N ASP A 90 15.11 8.28 -0.40
CA ASP A 90 14.64 9.41 0.39
C ASP A 90 15.35 9.49 1.74
N GLY A 91 15.77 10.71 2.12
CA GLY A 91 16.56 10.97 3.31
C GLY A 91 18.07 10.86 3.08
N GLU A 92 18.83 10.97 4.18
CA GLU A 92 20.28 10.89 4.19
C GLU A 92 20.76 9.75 5.09
N ILE A 93 21.95 9.21 4.79
CA ILE A 93 22.61 8.19 5.56
C ILE A 93 24.07 8.61 5.79
N GLY A 94 24.51 8.54 7.04
CA GLY A 94 25.90 8.84 7.43
C GLY A 94 26.65 7.63 7.97
N VAL A 95 26.04 6.43 7.92
CA VAL A 95 26.63 5.19 8.45
C VAL A 95 26.87 4.19 7.32
N ALA A 96 28.02 3.53 7.36
CA ALA A 96 28.34 2.47 6.41
C ALA A 96 27.53 1.21 6.76
N LEU A 97 26.72 0.73 5.80
CA LEU A 97 25.88 -0.46 5.96
C LEU A 97 26.06 -1.42 4.80
N THR A 98 25.95 -2.70 5.07
CA THR A 98 25.85 -3.74 4.03
C THR A 98 24.37 -4.07 3.78
N VAL A 99 23.85 -3.61 2.65
CA VAL A 99 22.43 -3.72 2.35
C VAL A 99 22.16 -4.82 1.32
N LYS A 100 21.40 -5.85 1.73
CA LYS A 100 20.96 -6.96 0.88
C LYS A 100 19.48 -6.81 0.54
N ALA A 101 19.17 -6.40 -0.70
CA ALA A 101 17.80 -6.19 -1.15
C ALA A 101 17.59 -6.64 -2.59
N ALA A 102 16.33 -6.88 -2.97
CA ALA A 102 15.99 -7.30 -4.33
C ALA A 102 16.12 -6.16 -5.35
N ALA A 103 15.92 -4.91 -4.93
CA ALA A 103 16.03 -3.75 -5.81
C ALA A 103 16.47 -2.50 -5.05
N PHE A 104 17.17 -1.61 -5.77
CA PHE A 104 17.61 -0.31 -5.29
C PHE A 104 17.22 0.76 -6.31
N THR A 105 16.88 1.96 -5.85
CA THR A 105 16.84 3.12 -6.73
C THR A 105 18.26 3.64 -6.96
N ALA A 106 18.48 4.32 -8.09
CA ALA A 106 19.80 4.90 -8.40
C ALA A 106 20.28 5.85 -7.28
N SER A 107 19.40 6.71 -6.78
CA SER A 107 19.71 7.63 -5.68
C SER A 107 20.01 6.91 -4.35
N ALA A 108 19.32 5.79 -4.04
CA ALA A 108 19.62 5.02 -2.85
C ALA A 108 21.02 4.40 -2.92
N ARG A 109 21.36 3.80 -4.05
CA ARG A 109 22.68 3.19 -4.26
C ARG A 109 23.79 4.23 -4.10
N GLN A 110 23.68 5.38 -4.75
CA GLN A 110 24.66 6.46 -4.63
C GLN A 110 24.86 6.93 -3.19
N LYS A 111 23.78 7.07 -2.40
CA LYS A 111 23.86 7.50 -1.00
C LYS A 111 24.51 6.45 -0.10
N ILE A 112 24.19 5.17 -0.29
CA ILE A 112 24.77 4.06 0.49
C ILE A 112 26.27 3.94 0.16
N GLU A 113 26.65 3.99 -1.11
CA GLU A 113 28.06 3.94 -1.55
C GLU A 113 28.85 5.17 -1.09
N ALA A 114 28.25 6.37 -1.13
CA ALA A 114 28.86 7.60 -0.61
C ALA A 114 29.12 7.54 0.91
N ALA A 115 28.25 6.85 1.66
CA ALA A 115 28.44 6.59 3.09
C ALA A 115 29.43 5.45 3.39
N GLY A 116 30.07 4.87 2.37
CA GLY A 116 31.02 3.76 2.53
C GLY A 116 30.39 2.39 2.72
N GLY A 117 29.09 2.28 2.44
CA GLY A 117 28.36 1.01 2.50
C GLY A 117 28.43 0.20 1.21
N SER A 118 27.89 -1.02 1.22
CA SER A 118 27.79 -1.90 0.06
C SER A 118 26.33 -2.26 -0.24
N CYS A 119 26.01 -2.41 -1.54
CA CYS A 119 24.70 -2.81 -2.03
C CYS A 119 24.78 -4.17 -2.72
N GLU A 120 24.16 -5.17 -2.15
CA GLU A 120 24.06 -6.51 -2.74
C GLU A 120 22.63 -6.77 -3.24
N ALA A 121 22.49 -7.04 -4.54
CA ALA A 121 21.20 -7.40 -5.12
C ALA A 121 20.97 -8.92 -4.97
N ILE A 122 19.94 -9.29 -4.20
CA ILE A 122 19.54 -10.68 -4.02
C ILE A 122 18.35 -10.94 -4.94
N ALA A 123 18.52 -11.83 -5.92
CA ALA A 123 17.41 -12.36 -6.69
C ALA A 123 16.59 -13.32 -5.81
N ARG A 124 15.26 -13.18 -5.84
CA ARG A 124 14.34 -14.12 -5.19
C ARG A 124 14.00 -15.23 -6.15
#